data_960c8d72e2ba62bfb9bdab8fd292645e
#
_entry.id   960c8d72e2ba62bfb9bdab8fd292645e
#
_cell.length_a   1.000
_cell.length_b   1.000
_cell.length_c   1.000
_cell.angle_alpha   90.00
_cell.angle_beta   90.00
_cell.angle_gamma   90.00
#
_symmetry.space_group_name_H-M   'P 1'
#
loop_
_entity.id
_entity.type
_entity.pdbx_description
1 polymer ?
#
loop_
_entity_poly.entity_id
_entity_poly.type
_entity_poly.pdbx_seq_one_letter_code
_entity_poly.pdbx_strand_id
1 'polypeptide(L)'
;MQYNVQDLVKEVRVALDNNNSSEPLLQLGDGSTLSINEIIESKIADAARIILQEAPISLLGEGSPISGKIYWPSGEIGKGWGHILLPDNFLRLLCFQMSDWDISVSKTIDENSPQYALQKSRYNGIKGNPQKPVVAIVSWGTGLHLEFYSCTAGSNISVRKARYIAIPKIEAGKITFSEKLKSAIVYYTAFMVAQELSRDENFIKSLLEQAKELIK
;
A
#
# COMPACT_ATOMS: atom_id res chain seq x y z
N MET A 1 -6.65 12.42 0.20
CA MET A 1 -7.74 13.17 -0.44
C MET A 1 -8.73 12.21 -1.06
N GLN A 2 -10.02 12.59 -1.19
CA GLN A 2 -11.06 11.74 -1.79
C GLN A 2 -11.37 12.24 -3.20
N TYR A 3 -11.40 11.35 -4.18
CA TYR A 3 -11.63 11.66 -5.59
C TYR A 3 -12.90 10.98 -6.10
N ASN A 4 -13.65 11.65 -6.97
CA ASN A 4 -14.76 11.06 -7.69
C ASN A 4 -14.19 10.17 -8.82
N VAL A 5 -14.66 8.94 -8.92
CA VAL A 5 -14.21 7.98 -9.94
C VAL A 5 -14.52 8.48 -11.35
N GLN A 6 -15.67 9.11 -11.56
CA GLN A 6 -16.06 9.65 -12.88
C GLN A 6 -15.12 10.77 -13.37
N ASP A 7 -14.57 11.57 -12.45
CA ASP A 7 -13.59 12.59 -12.83
C ASP A 7 -12.23 11.96 -13.18
N LEU A 8 -11.82 10.91 -12.46
CA LEU A 8 -10.64 10.13 -12.82
C LEU A 8 -10.80 9.44 -14.18
N VAL A 9 -11.98 8.88 -14.47
CA VAL A 9 -12.28 8.30 -15.79
C VAL A 9 -12.05 9.30 -16.91
N LYS A 10 -12.50 10.56 -16.75
CA LYS A 10 -12.27 11.62 -17.75
C LYS A 10 -10.78 11.89 -17.94
N GLU A 11 -10.01 11.96 -16.84
CA GLU A 11 -8.56 12.20 -16.91
C GLU A 11 -7.82 11.03 -17.56
N VAL A 12 -8.21 9.77 -17.26
CA VAL A 12 -7.67 8.59 -17.92
C VAL A 12 -7.97 8.58 -19.41
N ARG A 13 -9.17 8.99 -19.83
CA ARG A 13 -9.52 9.13 -21.26
C ARG A 13 -8.65 10.16 -21.97
N VAL A 14 -8.35 11.27 -21.33
CA VAL A 14 -7.40 12.26 -21.86
C VAL A 14 -6.01 11.65 -22.02
N ALA A 15 -5.52 10.90 -21.03
CA ALA A 15 -4.23 10.22 -21.10
C ALA A 15 -4.18 9.15 -22.19
N LEU A 16 -5.31 8.52 -22.51
CA LEU A 16 -5.44 7.56 -23.62
C LEU A 16 -5.57 8.23 -25.00
N ASP A 17 -5.53 9.56 -25.07
CA ASP A 17 -5.83 10.34 -26.28
C ASP A 17 -7.21 10.01 -26.90
N ASN A 18 -8.14 9.65 -26.05
CA ASN A 18 -9.48 9.19 -26.42
C ASN A 18 -10.52 10.21 -26.00
N ASN A 19 -10.44 11.42 -26.58
CA ASN A 19 -11.34 12.54 -26.29
C ASN A 19 -12.75 12.38 -26.87
N ASN A 20 -12.97 11.38 -27.73
CA ASN A 20 -14.28 11.14 -28.30
C ASN A 20 -15.21 10.52 -27.25
N SER A 21 -16.29 11.23 -26.95
CA SER A 21 -17.36 10.79 -26.09
C SER A 21 -17.92 9.44 -26.56
N SER A 22 -18.01 8.48 -25.64
CA SER A 22 -18.92 7.33 -25.71
C SER A 22 -19.08 6.62 -27.06
N GLU A 23 -18.01 6.36 -27.80
CA GLU A 23 -18.09 5.29 -28.77
C GLU A 23 -18.11 3.96 -28.00
N PRO A 24 -19.23 3.23 -28.02
CA PRO A 24 -19.23 1.87 -27.52
C PRO A 24 -18.24 1.07 -28.37
N LEU A 25 -17.44 0.21 -27.72
CA LEU A 25 -16.60 -0.80 -28.40
C LEU A 25 -17.45 -1.83 -29.15
N LEU A 26 -18.72 -1.55 -29.38
CA LEU A 26 -19.73 -2.41 -29.97
C LEU A 26 -19.47 -2.62 -31.45
N GLN A 27 -19.05 -3.81 -31.78
CA GLN A 27 -19.55 -4.44 -32.99
C GLN A 27 -21.04 -4.79 -32.76
N LEU A 28 -21.93 -4.32 -33.62
CA LEU A 28 -23.35 -4.59 -33.59
C LEU A 28 -23.60 -6.13 -33.46
N GLY A 29 -24.10 -6.56 -32.32
CA GLY A 29 -24.49 -7.96 -32.07
C GLY A 29 -24.08 -8.57 -30.74
N ASP A 30 -23.18 -7.97 -29.98
CA ASP A 30 -22.73 -8.51 -28.72
C ASP A 30 -23.22 -7.66 -27.54
N GLY A 31 -24.27 -8.10 -26.86
CA GLY A 31 -24.92 -7.41 -25.75
C GLY A 31 -24.15 -7.43 -24.42
N SER A 32 -22.92 -7.97 -24.41
CA SER A 32 -22.09 -8.13 -23.21
C SER A 32 -20.76 -7.36 -23.22
N THR A 33 -20.57 -6.46 -24.19
CA THR A 33 -19.31 -5.69 -24.28
C THR A 33 -19.33 -4.50 -23.31
N LEU A 34 -18.35 -4.44 -22.43
CA LEU A 34 -18.15 -3.32 -21.50
C LEU A 34 -17.79 -2.03 -22.27
N SER A 35 -18.32 -0.90 -21.82
CA SER A 35 -17.89 0.41 -22.32
C SER A 35 -16.45 0.72 -21.87
N ILE A 36 -15.74 1.56 -22.62
CA ILE A 36 -14.39 2.01 -22.21
C ILE A 36 -14.38 2.57 -20.77
N ASN A 37 -15.43 3.29 -20.39
CA ASN A 37 -15.55 3.85 -19.05
C ASN A 37 -15.63 2.75 -17.97
N GLU A 38 -16.37 1.69 -18.19
CA GLU A 38 -16.48 0.55 -17.27
C GLU A 38 -15.15 -0.20 -17.16
N ILE A 39 -14.41 -0.34 -18.27
CA ILE A 39 -13.07 -0.91 -18.24
C ILE A 39 -12.14 -0.02 -17.40
N ILE A 40 -12.14 1.29 -17.63
CA ILE A 40 -11.34 2.24 -16.84
C ILE A 40 -11.69 2.15 -15.36
N GLU A 41 -12.99 2.21 -15.01
CA GLU A 41 -13.46 2.13 -13.62
C GLU A 41 -12.97 0.86 -12.91
N SER A 42 -12.98 -0.27 -13.61
CA SER A 42 -12.52 -1.56 -13.07
C SER A 42 -11.03 -1.57 -12.74
N LYS A 43 -10.20 -0.75 -13.43
CA LYS A 43 -8.74 -0.72 -13.28
C LYS A 43 -8.23 0.32 -12.28
N ILE A 44 -9.03 1.35 -11.97
CA ILE A 44 -8.57 2.46 -11.09
C ILE A 44 -8.11 1.95 -9.72
N ALA A 45 -8.87 1.06 -9.08
CA ALA A 45 -8.53 0.56 -7.76
C ALA A 45 -7.24 -0.30 -7.77
N ASP A 46 -7.04 -1.13 -8.79
CA ASP A 46 -5.85 -1.95 -8.96
C ASP A 46 -4.62 -1.09 -9.28
N ALA A 47 -4.75 -0.12 -10.16
CA ALA A 47 -3.70 0.85 -10.46
C ALA A 47 -3.29 1.63 -9.20
N ALA A 48 -4.26 2.13 -8.44
CA ALA A 48 -4.02 2.82 -7.19
C ALA A 48 -3.29 1.92 -6.18
N ARG A 49 -3.67 0.63 -6.07
CA ARG A 49 -3.01 -0.33 -5.19
C ARG A 49 -1.54 -0.52 -5.55
N ILE A 50 -1.23 -0.70 -6.82
CA ILE A 50 0.15 -0.89 -7.29
C ILE A 50 0.99 0.37 -7.04
N ILE A 51 0.50 1.54 -7.43
CA ILE A 51 1.20 2.80 -7.21
C ILE A 51 1.44 3.07 -5.72
N LEU A 52 0.44 2.85 -4.86
CA LEU A 52 0.59 3.03 -3.40
C LEU A 52 1.61 2.04 -2.80
N GLN A 53 1.78 0.87 -3.40
CA GLN A 53 2.74 -0.14 -2.97
C GLN A 53 4.18 0.22 -3.38
N GLU A 54 4.38 0.83 -4.56
CA GLU A 54 5.70 1.18 -5.11
C GLU A 54 6.18 2.58 -4.70
N ALA A 55 5.28 3.53 -4.52
CA ALA A 55 5.62 4.92 -4.28
C ALA A 55 6.48 5.14 -3.02
N PRO A 56 7.42 6.10 -3.02
CA PRO A 56 8.15 6.52 -1.84
C PRO A 56 7.22 7.01 -0.72
N ILE A 57 7.62 6.81 0.53
CA ILE A 57 6.81 7.19 1.70
C ILE A 57 6.44 8.68 1.69
N SER A 58 7.32 9.55 1.19
CA SER A 58 7.10 11.00 1.08
C SER A 58 5.89 11.41 0.23
N LEU A 59 5.43 10.52 -0.67
CA LEU A 59 4.29 10.75 -1.55
C LEU A 59 2.99 10.15 -1.01
N LEU A 60 3.06 9.22 -0.04
CA LEU A 60 1.91 8.44 0.42
C LEU A 60 0.92 9.21 1.32
N GLY A 61 1.35 10.36 1.88
CA GLY A 61 0.52 11.12 2.83
C GLY A 61 0.56 10.52 4.25
N GLU A 62 -0.43 10.88 5.08
CA GLU A 62 -0.41 10.52 6.51
C GLU A 62 -0.78 9.08 6.82
N GLY A 63 -1.52 8.40 5.95
CA GLY A 63 -2.06 7.05 6.19
C GLY A 63 -3.06 6.96 7.34
N SER A 64 -3.49 5.74 7.64
CA SER A 64 -4.42 5.42 8.72
C SER A 64 -3.68 4.93 9.97
N PRO A 65 -4.19 5.19 11.19
CA PRO A 65 -3.59 4.69 12.41
C PRO A 65 -3.82 3.18 12.56
N ILE A 66 -2.81 2.45 13.07
CA ILE A 66 -2.98 1.08 13.53
C ILE A 66 -3.46 1.15 14.98
N SER A 67 -4.68 0.71 15.23
CA SER A 67 -5.36 0.77 16.55
C SER A 67 -5.50 -0.62 17.20
N GLY A 68 -4.56 -1.53 16.93
CA GLY A 68 -4.60 -2.89 17.48
C GLY A 68 -4.12 -2.95 18.93
N LYS A 69 -4.64 -3.95 19.68
CA LYS A 69 -4.12 -4.31 21.01
C LYS A 69 -2.73 -4.93 20.84
N ILE A 70 -1.81 -4.56 21.74
CA ILE A 70 -0.50 -5.20 21.83
C ILE A 70 -0.66 -6.54 22.57
N TYR A 71 -0.12 -7.59 21.98
CA TYR A 71 0.01 -8.90 22.60
C TYR A 71 1.49 -9.17 22.93
N TRP A 72 1.74 -9.55 24.18
CA TRP A 72 3.05 -9.90 24.70
C TRP A 72 3.09 -11.40 24.98
N PRO A 73 3.76 -12.22 24.16
CA PRO A 73 3.67 -13.68 24.25
C PRO A 73 4.18 -14.26 25.56
N SER A 74 5.12 -13.58 26.21
CA SER A 74 5.66 -14.00 27.51
C SER A 74 4.79 -13.56 28.70
N GLY A 75 3.69 -12.81 28.43
CA GLY A 75 2.92 -12.15 29.49
C GLY A 75 3.63 -10.98 30.17
N GLU A 76 4.89 -10.72 29.82
CA GLU A 76 5.71 -9.66 30.40
C GLU A 76 5.91 -8.53 29.39
N ILE A 77 5.36 -7.36 29.72
CA ILE A 77 5.48 -6.15 28.89
C ILE A 77 6.97 -5.83 28.71
N GLY A 78 7.38 -5.62 27.43
CA GLY A 78 8.72 -5.16 27.09
C GLY A 78 9.81 -6.22 27.09
N LYS A 79 9.54 -7.47 27.45
CA LYS A 79 10.55 -8.52 27.37
C LYS A 79 10.54 -9.20 25.98
N GLY A 80 11.56 -8.90 25.20
CA GLY A 80 11.81 -9.56 23.92
C GLY A 80 10.99 -8.99 22.78
N TRP A 81 9.83 -9.51 22.50
CA TRP A 81 9.02 -9.17 21.35
C TRP A 81 7.52 -9.13 21.67
N GLY A 82 6.76 -8.41 20.85
CA GLY A 82 5.33 -8.37 20.90
C GLY A 82 4.75 -8.31 19.50
N HIS A 83 3.43 -8.41 19.38
CA HIS A 83 2.75 -8.29 18.09
C HIS A 83 1.43 -7.55 18.19
N ILE A 84 0.99 -7.04 17.05
CA ILE A 84 -0.29 -6.35 16.85
C ILE A 84 -0.97 -6.98 15.65
N LEU A 85 -2.26 -7.30 15.74
CA LEU A 85 -3.06 -7.72 14.59
C LEU A 85 -3.25 -6.52 13.66
N LEU A 86 -2.91 -6.69 12.38
CA LEU A 86 -3.11 -5.68 11.36
C LEU A 86 -4.55 -5.73 10.84
N PRO A 87 -5.10 -4.59 10.40
CA PRO A 87 -6.44 -4.56 9.82
C PRO A 87 -6.47 -5.28 8.45
N ASP A 88 -7.63 -5.84 8.09
CA ASP A 88 -7.80 -6.61 6.83
C ASP A 88 -7.52 -5.80 5.56
N ASN A 89 -7.65 -4.49 5.65
CA ASN A 89 -7.32 -3.57 4.54
C ASN A 89 -5.87 -3.06 4.58
N PHE A 90 -4.99 -3.71 5.31
CA PHE A 90 -3.58 -3.33 5.36
C PHE A 90 -2.90 -3.56 4.00
N LEU A 91 -2.28 -2.53 3.45
CA LEU A 91 -1.46 -2.61 2.25
C LEU A 91 0.04 -2.52 2.57
N ARG A 92 0.44 -1.49 3.31
CA ARG A 92 1.84 -1.19 3.54
C ARG A 92 2.05 -0.40 4.83
N LEU A 93 3.10 -0.72 5.56
CA LEU A 93 3.51 0.05 6.74
C LEU A 93 4.08 1.41 6.32
N LEU A 94 3.61 2.48 6.95
CA LEU A 94 4.16 3.83 6.82
C LEU A 94 5.22 4.10 7.87
N CYS A 95 4.85 3.89 9.13
CA CYS A 95 5.77 4.01 10.25
C CYS A 95 5.26 3.22 11.44
N PHE A 96 6.20 2.69 12.22
CA PHE A 96 5.95 2.09 13.52
C PHE A 96 7.05 2.48 14.50
N GLN A 97 6.68 2.86 15.72
CA GLN A 97 7.61 3.24 16.77
C GLN A 97 7.01 2.90 18.14
N MET A 98 7.75 2.20 18.94
CA MET A 98 7.46 2.00 20.37
C MET A 98 7.97 3.19 21.18
N SER A 99 7.45 3.37 22.40
CA SER A 99 7.80 4.50 23.27
C SER A 99 9.25 4.56 23.70
N ASP A 100 9.91 3.40 23.74
CA ASP A 100 11.31 3.21 24.10
C ASP A 100 12.28 3.18 22.91
N TRP A 101 11.77 3.39 21.67
CA TRP A 101 12.60 3.43 20.48
C TRP A 101 13.04 4.83 20.11
N ASP A 102 14.31 4.99 19.75
CA ASP A 102 14.88 6.27 19.32
C ASP A 102 14.37 6.70 17.94
N ILE A 103 14.11 5.72 17.05
CA ILE A 103 13.71 5.96 15.67
C ILE A 103 12.43 5.18 15.32
N SER A 104 11.69 5.70 14.32
CA SER A 104 10.57 4.98 13.72
C SER A 104 11.05 4.06 12.59
N VAL A 105 10.39 2.93 12.44
CA VAL A 105 10.64 1.95 11.37
C VAL A 105 9.55 2.06 10.32
N SER A 106 9.96 2.10 9.06
CA SER A 106 9.06 2.10 7.89
C SER A 106 9.29 0.89 6.98
N LYS A 107 10.42 0.21 7.12
CA LYS A 107 10.73 -1.02 6.39
C LYS A 107 10.51 -2.22 7.30
N THR A 108 9.76 -3.17 6.83
CA THR A 108 9.54 -4.45 7.51
C THR A 108 10.43 -5.53 6.92
N ILE A 109 10.80 -6.50 7.73
CA ILE A 109 11.44 -7.73 7.26
C ILE A 109 10.36 -8.78 6.98
N ASP A 110 10.65 -9.68 6.07
CA ASP A 110 9.83 -10.84 5.75
C ASP A 110 10.15 -12.00 6.68
N GLU A 111 9.15 -12.84 6.99
CA GLU A 111 9.33 -14.03 7.85
C GLU A 111 10.31 -15.06 7.28
N ASN A 112 10.50 -15.08 5.94
CA ASN A 112 11.45 -15.96 5.27
C ASN A 112 12.87 -15.37 5.20
N SER A 113 13.07 -14.14 5.64
CA SER A 113 14.38 -13.50 5.59
C SER A 113 15.32 -14.04 6.66
N PRO A 114 16.63 -14.16 6.39
CA PRO A 114 17.61 -14.53 7.43
C PRO A 114 17.57 -13.60 8.65
N GLN A 115 17.23 -12.33 8.44
CA GLN A 115 17.13 -11.35 9.51
C GLN A 115 16.01 -11.68 10.51
N TYR A 116 14.92 -12.31 10.06
CA TYR A 116 13.83 -12.73 10.94
C TYR A 116 14.28 -13.79 11.92
N ALA A 117 15.02 -14.79 11.47
CA ALA A 117 15.59 -15.83 12.35
C ALA A 117 16.53 -15.25 13.42
N LEU A 118 17.28 -14.20 13.07
CA LEU A 118 18.19 -13.52 14.00
C LEU A 118 17.47 -12.80 15.15
N GLN A 119 16.19 -12.40 14.96
CA GLN A 119 15.43 -11.73 16.03
C GLN A 119 15.13 -12.66 17.21
N LYS A 120 15.15 -13.98 17.00
CA LYS A 120 14.98 -15.00 18.06
C LYS A 120 16.29 -15.28 18.82
N SER A 121 17.39 -14.63 18.44
CA SER A 121 18.68 -14.80 19.12
C SER A 121 18.62 -14.28 20.56
N ARG A 122 19.28 -14.99 21.46
CA ARG A 122 19.50 -14.56 22.85
C ARG A 122 20.56 -13.45 23.00
N TYR A 123 21.33 -13.19 21.95
CA TYR A 123 22.39 -12.19 21.96
C TYR A 123 21.88 -10.83 21.52
N ASN A 124 21.94 -9.83 22.40
CA ASN A 124 21.44 -8.47 22.13
C ASN A 124 22.16 -7.74 20.98
N GLY A 125 23.37 -8.13 20.62
CA GLY A 125 24.10 -7.55 19.50
C GLY A 125 23.66 -8.06 18.13
N ILE A 126 22.89 -9.15 18.07
CA ILE A 126 22.44 -9.81 16.83
C ILE A 126 20.99 -9.41 16.51
N LYS A 127 20.13 -9.40 17.52
CA LYS A 127 18.74 -8.95 17.37
C LYS A 127 18.62 -7.42 17.38
N GLY A 128 17.49 -6.91 16.91
CA GLY A 128 17.18 -5.49 17.02
C GLY A 128 17.23 -4.96 18.45
N ASN A 129 17.45 -3.67 18.60
CA ASN A 129 17.50 -2.95 19.88
C ASN A 129 16.82 -1.57 19.71
N PRO A 130 16.57 -0.78 20.76
CA PRO A 130 15.89 0.50 20.67
C PRO A 130 16.52 1.51 19.69
N GLN A 131 17.85 1.48 19.49
CA GLN A 131 18.55 2.33 18.52
C GLN A 131 18.47 1.79 17.09
N LYS A 132 18.30 0.47 16.93
CA LYS A 132 18.15 -0.22 15.63
C LYS A 132 16.96 -1.17 15.68
N PRO A 133 15.73 -0.64 15.81
CA PRO A 133 14.55 -1.45 15.95
C PRO A 133 14.23 -2.22 14.67
N VAL A 134 13.62 -3.39 14.83
CA VAL A 134 13.23 -4.30 13.75
C VAL A 134 11.75 -4.64 13.89
N VAL A 135 11.08 -4.67 12.75
CA VAL A 135 9.64 -4.98 12.63
C VAL A 135 9.46 -5.98 11.49
N ALA A 136 8.66 -7.01 11.73
CA ALA A 136 8.31 -8.01 10.72
C ALA A 136 6.80 -8.01 10.46
N ILE A 137 6.40 -8.34 9.24
CA ILE A 137 5.02 -8.69 8.92
C ILE A 137 4.97 -10.20 8.73
N VAL A 138 4.12 -10.85 9.51
CA VAL A 138 4.01 -12.31 9.58
C VAL A 138 2.55 -12.71 9.36
N SER A 139 2.33 -13.77 8.61
CA SER A 139 1.00 -14.33 8.40
C SER A 139 0.73 -15.44 9.40
N TRP A 140 -0.28 -15.24 10.26
CA TRP A 140 -0.77 -16.26 11.17
C TRP A 140 -2.17 -16.72 10.75
N GLY A 141 -2.66 -17.80 11.35
CA GLY A 141 -4.02 -18.28 11.06
C GLY A 141 -5.14 -17.29 11.38
N THR A 142 -4.85 -16.24 12.16
CA THR A 142 -5.79 -15.16 12.53
C THR A 142 -5.66 -13.91 11.65
N GLY A 143 -4.75 -13.89 10.67
CA GLY A 143 -4.51 -12.75 9.78
C GLY A 143 -3.06 -12.28 9.77
N LEU A 144 -2.83 -11.09 9.22
CA LEU A 144 -1.50 -10.46 9.20
C LEU A 144 -1.19 -9.83 10.57
N HIS A 145 -0.01 -10.12 11.07
CA HIS A 145 0.50 -9.54 12.30
C HIS A 145 1.76 -8.72 12.06
N LEU A 146 1.85 -7.59 12.74
CA LEU A 146 3.06 -6.81 12.83
C LEU A 146 3.78 -7.26 14.11
N GLU A 147 4.86 -8.01 13.96
CA GLU A 147 5.76 -8.37 15.06
C GLU A 147 6.83 -7.30 15.21
N PHE A 148 7.09 -6.93 16.44
CA PHE A 148 8.15 -5.97 16.75
C PHE A 148 9.08 -6.58 17.81
N TYR A 149 10.35 -6.34 17.60
CA TYR A 149 11.45 -6.80 18.43
C TYR A 149 12.19 -5.59 18.94
N SER A 150 13.00 -5.68 19.92
CA SER A 150 13.86 -4.55 20.32
C SER A 150 13.32 -3.69 21.44
N CYS A 151 12.26 -4.10 22.11
CA CYS A 151 11.81 -3.41 23.32
C CYS A 151 12.71 -3.71 24.52
N THR A 152 12.91 -2.71 25.35
CA THR A 152 13.55 -2.88 26.67
C THR A 152 12.55 -3.44 27.68
N ALA A 153 13.03 -4.06 28.75
CA ALA A 153 12.15 -4.49 29.84
C ALA A 153 11.59 -3.27 30.58
N GLY A 154 10.25 -3.18 30.68
CA GLY A 154 9.61 -2.08 31.39
C GLY A 154 8.08 -2.17 31.37
N SER A 155 7.43 -1.66 32.40
CA SER A 155 5.97 -1.74 32.57
C SER A 155 5.18 -0.71 31.74
N ASN A 156 5.84 0.32 31.18
CA ASN A 156 5.18 1.46 30.52
C ASN A 156 5.45 1.56 29.01
N ILE A 157 5.79 0.44 28.36
CA ILE A 157 6.04 0.42 26.92
C ILE A 157 4.71 0.42 26.16
N SER A 158 4.53 1.41 25.30
CA SER A 158 3.35 1.60 24.47
C SER A 158 3.73 1.95 23.03
N VAL A 159 2.77 1.90 22.13
CA VAL A 159 2.96 2.38 20.76
C VAL A 159 2.99 3.91 20.76
N ARG A 160 4.07 4.50 20.26
CA ARG A 160 4.23 5.95 20.09
C ARG A 160 3.69 6.41 18.74
N LYS A 161 3.97 5.65 17.66
CA LYS A 161 3.46 5.88 16.32
C LYS A 161 3.20 4.55 15.63
N ALA A 162 2.05 4.43 14.97
CA ALA A 162 1.74 3.28 14.13
C ALA A 162 0.79 3.73 13.02
N ARG A 163 1.27 3.76 11.79
CA ARG A 163 0.48 4.17 10.63
C ARG A 163 0.72 3.24 9.44
N TYR A 164 -0.31 3.04 8.65
CA TYR A 164 -0.29 2.20 7.46
C TYR A 164 -1.05 2.85 6.31
N ILE A 165 -0.79 2.38 5.10
CA ILE A 165 -1.60 2.67 3.92
C ILE A 165 -2.60 1.54 3.77
N ALA A 166 -3.87 1.90 3.65
CA ALA A 166 -4.94 0.95 3.39
C ALA A 166 -5.02 0.58 1.91
N ILE A 167 -5.52 -0.62 1.62
CA ILE A 167 -5.89 -1.04 0.27
C ILE A 167 -6.95 -0.06 -0.24
N PRO A 168 -6.71 0.64 -1.38
CA PRO A 168 -7.69 1.56 -1.93
C PRO A 168 -8.94 0.79 -2.40
N LYS A 169 -10.10 1.29 -2.01
CA LYS A 169 -11.39 0.74 -2.43
C LYS A 169 -12.25 1.87 -2.99
N ILE A 170 -13.05 1.54 -3.98
CA ILE A 170 -14.09 2.44 -4.49
C ILE A 170 -15.33 2.24 -3.63
N GLU A 171 -15.72 3.28 -2.89
CA GLU A 171 -16.92 3.29 -2.06
C GLU A 171 -17.80 4.47 -2.45
N ALA A 172 -19.05 4.20 -2.76
CA ALA A 172 -20.04 5.20 -3.24
C ALA A 172 -19.48 6.08 -4.40
N GLY A 173 -18.77 5.47 -5.36
CA GLY A 173 -18.22 6.18 -6.53
C GLY A 173 -17.01 7.07 -6.22
N LYS A 174 -16.37 6.88 -5.06
CA LYS A 174 -15.21 7.65 -4.64
C LYS A 174 -14.07 6.74 -4.21
N ILE A 175 -12.83 7.22 -4.40
CA ILE A 175 -11.60 6.53 -3.98
C ILE A 175 -10.70 7.51 -3.23
N THR A 176 -9.95 7.01 -2.25
CA THR A 176 -9.10 7.86 -1.38
C THR A 176 -7.62 7.50 -1.54
N PHE A 177 -6.80 8.49 -1.88
CA PHE A 177 -5.34 8.40 -1.91
C PHE A 177 -4.68 9.78 -1.82
N SER A 178 -3.35 9.83 -1.77
CA SER A 178 -2.58 11.08 -1.72
C SER A 178 -2.69 11.87 -3.04
N GLU A 179 -2.88 13.18 -2.94
CA GLU A 179 -2.94 14.07 -4.11
C GLU A 179 -1.68 13.99 -4.98
N LYS A 180 -0.52 13.84 -4.35
CA LYS A 180 0.76 13.74 -5.04
C LYS A 180 0.85 12.54 -6.00
N LEU A 181 0.02 11.52 -5.80
CA LEU A 181 0.00 10.29 -6.60
C LEU A 181 -1.11 10.28 -7.66
N LYS A 182 -1.95 11.32 -7.73
CA LYS A 182 -3.09 11.35 -8.63
C LYS A 182 -2.69 11.11 -10.08
N SER A 183 -1.75 11.88 -10.58
CA SER A 183 -1.29 11.76 -11.97
C SER A 183 -0.65 10.40 -12.25
N ALA A 184 0.15 9.87 -11.32
CA ALA A 184 0.75 8.54 -11.46
C ALA A 184 -0.32 7.44 -11.58
N ILE A 185 -1.38 7.53 -10.77
CA ILE A 185 -2.51 6.58 -10.81
C ILE A 185 -3.27 6.71 -12.13
N VAL A 186 -3.51 7.92 -12.62
CA VAL A 186 -4.17 8.16 -13.91
C VAL A 186 -3.37 7.53 -15.06
N TYR A 187 -2.06 7.80 -15.16
CA TYR A 187 -1.22 7.22 -16.22
C TYR A 187 -1.07 5.70 -16.08
N TYR A 188 -0.97 5.19 -14.86
CA TYR A 188 -0.90 3.74 -14.66
C TYR A 188 -2.23 3.04 -15.03
N THR A 189 -3.37 3.67 -14.72
CA THR A 189 -4.68 3.18 -15.16
C THR A 189 -4.77 3.20 -16.69
N ALA A 190 -4.34 4.29 -17.33
CA ALA A 190 -4.30 4.38 -18.79
C ALA A 190 -3.42 3.30 -19.41
N PHE A 191 -2.25 3.02 -18.82
CA PHE A 191 -1.39 1.91 -19.21
C PHE A 191 -2.10 0.55 -19.17
N MET A 192 -2.77 0.23 -18.06
CA MET A 192 -3.51 -1.04 -17.92
C MET A 192 -4.64 -1.17 -18.96
N VAL A 193 -5.38 -0.10 -19.18
CA VAL A 193 -6.46 -0.07 -20.18
C VAL A 193 -5.92 -0.17 -21.61
N ALA A 194 -4.82 0.53 -21.92
CA ALA A 194 -4.18 0.46 -23.24
C ALA A 194 -3.69 -0.95 -23.57
N GLN A 195 -3.23 -1.71 -22.57
CA GLN A 195 -2.87 -3.12 -22.73
C GLN A 195 -4.09 -3.99 -23.10
N GLU A 196 -5.21 -3.80 -22.43
CA GLU A 196 -6.44 -4.56 -22.72
C GLU A 196 -7.02 -4.22 -24.10
N LEU A 197 -6.90 -2.96 -24.52
CA LEU A 197 -7.33 -2.50 -25.85
C LEU A 197 -6.33 -2.83 -26.96
N SER A 198 -5.25 -3.56 -26.67
CA SER A 198 -4.20 -3.94 -27.63
C SER A 198 -3.67 -2.75 -28.44
N ARG A 199 -3.42 -1.62 -27.77
CA ARG A 199 -2.86 -0.43 -28.38
C ARG A 199 -1.40 -0.65 -28.78
N ASP A 200 -0.82 0.30 -29.51
CA ASP A 200 0.59 0.25 -29.92
C ASP A 200 1.55 0.10 -28.73
N GLU A 201 2.56 -0.78 -28.85
CA GLU A 201 3.50 -1.08 -27.77
C GLU A 201 4.31 0.13 -27.30
N ASN A 202 4.67 1.05 -28.20
CA ASN A 202 5.44 2.23 -27.84
C ASN A 202 4.57 3.19 -27.02
N PHE A 203 3.30 3.30 -27.38
CA PHE A 203 2.33 4.08 -26.63
C PHE A 203 2.12 3.49 -25.21
N ILE A 204 1.92 2.17 -25.10
CA ILE A 204 1.80 1.48 -23.82
C ILE A 204 3.05 1.71 -22.95
N LYS A 205 4.25 1.57 -23.50
CA LYS A 205 5.51 1.82 -22.79
C LYS A 205 5.63 3.28 -22.31
N SER A 206 5.24 4.24 -23.14
CA SER A 206 5.31 5.66 -22.78
C SER A 206 4.41 5.99 -21.58
N LEU A 207 3.20 5.41 -21.50
CA LEU A 207 2.28 5.58 -20.35
C LEU A 207 2.88 5.01 -19.06
N LEU A 208 3.50 3.82 -19.14
CA LEU A 208 4.15 3.20 -17.99
C LEU A 208 5.35 4.02 -17.50
N GLU A 209 6.18 4.52 -18.42
CA GLU A 209 7.32 5.37 -18.08
C GLU A 209 6.89 6.67 -17.41
N GLN A 210 5.86 7.33 -17.93
CA GLN A 210 5.29 8.52 -17.30
C GLN A 210 4.76 8.24 -15.89
N ALA A 211 4.03 7.14 -15.69
CA ALA A 211 3.56 6.75 -14.37
C ALA A 211 4.73 6.54 -13.38
N LYS A 212 5.81 5.87 -13.83
CA LYS A 212 7.00 5.60 -13.00
C LYS A 212 7.82 6.86 -12.70
N GLU A 213 7.90 7.81 -13.63
CA GLU A 213 8.60 9.08 -13.39
C GLU A 213 7.92 9.92 -12.31
N LEU A 214 6.58 9.88 -12.25
CA LEU A 214 5.80 10.63 -11.27
C LEU A 214 5.89 10.08 -9.83
N ILE A 215 6.48 8.91 -9.65
CA ILE A 215 6.67 8.30 -8.32
C ILE A 215 8.16 8.24 -7.90
N LYS A 216 9.06 8.80 -8.69
CA LYS A 216 10.49 8.95 -8.30
C LYS A 216 10.65 10.16 -7.39
#